data_7f2944ab93aed0c65bfaf0835365350a
#
_entry.id   7f2944ab93aed0c65bfaf0835365350a
#
_cell.length_a   1.000
_cell.length_b   1.000
_cell.length_c   1.000
_cell.angle_alpha   90.00
_cell.angle_beta   90.00
_cell.angle_gamma   90.00
#
_symmetry.space_group_name_H-M   'P 1'
#
loop_
_entity.id
_entity.type
_entity.pdbx_description
1 polymer ?
#
loop_
_entity_poly.entity_id
_entity_poly.type
_entity_poly.pdbx_seq_one_letter_code
_entity_poly.pdbx_strand_id
1 'polypeptide(L)'
;MVKSNLFINYSFLIIFLLNNCFSQEKIVKSVSISGAPSNDNKIVFFNNEIMNVNFDELSAKPYNFYYSVEHYDYNWELSNIFKNEYITGFDDIRISNYKNSFNTLQKFTSYSFNIPNRNFKINSSGNYKLIVKDNRNNIVFERKFVFINNYNLGNIEISRAKEINLINEFHNLKISFSCTNCIYDINSQYKLVILKNKNFNDLKIFEKPTLKTSNKLIFDNILFNAGDEYHSFDTKNILSTSNEIKRVENGPLYSTVLYDDIQKNNYSYNPDKNGVFKINNNGINKNTESDYTKVKFSFLSSEDIIGDLYVVGGFNNYELSEEFKLLETSKNTYTTELLLKQGFYNYKYVLKNNRTIDDISNFWQTENEY
;
A
#
# COMPACT_ATOMS: atom_id res chain seq x y z
N MET A 1 -66.99 -31.17 0.79
CA MET A 1 -66.23 -31.26 2.05
C MET A 1 -64.77 -31.02 1.75
N VAL A 2 -64.37 -29.84 1.95
CA VAL A 2 -63.15 -29.25 2.47
C VAL A 2 -61.87 -30.08 2.36
N LYS A 3 -60.95 -29.66 1.49
CA LYS A 3 -59.52 -29.60 1.69
C LYS A 3 -58.94 -28.47 0.84
N SER A 4 -58.95 -27.32 1.39
CA SER A 4 -58.17 -26.17 0.90
C SER A 4 -57.18 -25.75 1.99
N ASN A 5 -56.05 -25.21 1.54
CA ASN A 5 -55.12 -24.37 2.30
C ASN A 5 -54.08 -25.06 3.19
N LEU A 6 -52.98 -25.43 2.58
CA LEU A 6 -51.70 -25.48 3.29
C LEU A 6 -50.48 -25.29 2.33
N PHE A 7 -50.49 -24.35 1.44
CA PHE A 7 -49.37 -24.08 0.52
C PHE A 7 -48.89 -22.63 0.41
N ILE A 8 -49.33 -21.74 1.30
CA ILE A 8 -49.04 -20.30 1.14
C ILE A 8 -47.95 -19.79 2.13
N ASN A 9 -47.54 -20.54 3.13
CA ASN A 9 -46.68 -20.01 4.19
C ASN A 9 -45.17 -20.31 4.09
N TYR A 10 -44.67 -21.00 3.07
CA TYR A 10 -43.24 -21.25 2.89
C TYR A 10 -42.51 -20.30 1.93
N SER A 11 -43.25 -19.53 1.12
CA SER A 11 -42.63 -18.57 0.19
C SER A 11 -42.13 -17.27 0.85
N PHE A 12 -42.62 -16.92 2.02
CA PHE A 12 -42.23 -15.67 2.69
C PHE A 12 -41.02 -15.77 3.58
N LEU A 13 -40.59 -16.99 3.94
CA LEU A 13 -39.43 -17.20 4.82
C LEU A 13 -38.10 -17.23 4.05
N ILE A 14 -38.14 -17.47 2.74
CA ILE A 14 -36.91 -17.54 1.92
C ILE A 14 -36.42 -16.17 1.46
N ILE A 15 -37.27 -15.16 1.42
CA ILE A 15 -36.92 -13.79 0.96
C ILE A 15 -36.17 -13.01 2.04
N PHE A 16 -36.20 -13.43 3.32
CA PHE A 16 -35.55 -12.69 4.41
C PHE A 16 -34.07 -13.10 4.66
N LEU A 17 -33.57 -14.10 3.97
CA LEU A 17 -32.20 -14.59 4.16
C LEU A 17 -31.18 -14.11 3.11
N LEU A 18 -31.61 -13.27 2.15
CA LEU A 18 -30.74 -12.84 1.04
C LEU A 18 -30.21 -11.39 1.15
N ASN A 19 -30.42 -10.70 2.26
CA ASN A 19 -30.03 -9.28 2.36
C ASN A 19 -29.08 -8.97 3.50
N ASN A 20 -28.02 -9.75 3.71
CA ASN A 20 -26.95 -9.32 4.62
C ASN A 20 -25.54 -9.68 4.10
N CYS A 21 -25.28 -9.43 2.83
CA CYS A 21 -23.92 -9.19 2.37
C CYS A 21 -23.65 -7.67 2.39
N PHE A 22 -23.84 -7.04 3.56
CA PHE A 22 -23.19 -5.76 3.79
C PHE A 22 -21.70 -6.09 3.95
N SER A 23 -20.89 -5.72 2.96
CA SER A 23 -19.47 -5.52 3.15
C SER A 23 -19.34 -4.66 4.42
N GLN A 24 -18.83 -5.25 5.49
CA GLN A 24 -18.61 -4.52 6.74
C GLN A 24 -17.54 -3.47 6.40
N GLU A 25 -17.97 -2.22 6.31
CA GLU A 25 -17.09 -1.11 5.99
C GLU A 25 -15.90 -1.16 6.95
N LYS A 26 -14.67 -1.22 6.43
CA LYS A 26 -13.48 -1.28 7.29
C LYS A 26 -13.49 -0.06 8.19
N ILE A 27 -13.70 -0.26 9.48
CA ILE A 27 -13.76 0.81 10.48
C ILE A 27 -12.41 1.51 10.61
N VAL A 28 -11.31 0.81 10.28
CA VAL A 28 -9.94 1.34 10.35
C VAL A 28 -9.48 1.84 8.99
N LYS A 29 -9.00 3.08 8.97
CA LYS A 29 -8.52 3.81 7.80
C LYS A 29 -7.15 4.46 8.06
N SER A 30 -6.55 5.02 7.01
CA SER A 30 -5.33 5.84 7.06
C SER A 30 -4.15 5.16 7.76
N VAL A 31 -3.99 3.85 7.53
CA VAL A 31 -2.87 3.10 8.10
C VAL A 31 -1.56 3.55 7.46
N SER A 32 -0.66 4.10 8.26
CA SER A 32 0.66 4.55 7.81
C SER A 32 1.78 3.97 8.66
N ILE A 33 2.86 3.57 8.01
CA ILE A 33 4.11 3.17 8.67
C ILE A 33 5.20 4.10 8.16
N SER A 34 5.89 4.75 9.08
CA SER A 34 6.93 5.73 8.77
C SER A 34 8.16 5.54 9.64
N GLY A 35 9.29 6.07 9.17
CA GLY A 35 10.56 6.07 9.93
C GLY A 35 10.83 7.43 10.56
N ALA A 36 11.21 7.48 11.83
CA ALA A 36 11.77 8.69 12.41
C ALA A 36 13.25 8.88 11.95
N PRO A 37 13.69 10.14 11.68
CA PRO A 37 12.99 11.40 11.90
C PRO A 37 12.15 11.90 10.70
N SER A 38 12.30 11.32 9.48
CA SER A 38 11.70 11.89 8.24
C SER A 38 10.18 11.79 8.18
N ASN A 39 9.57 10.89 8.94
CA ASN A 39 8.14 10.56 8.90
C ASN A 39 7.61 10.19 7.49
N ASP A 40 8.49 9.78 6.61
CA ASP A 40 8.10 9.29 5.29
C ASP A 40 7.70 7.82 5.36
N ASN A 41 6.72 7.42 4.55
CA ASN A 41 6.31 6.03 4.47
C ASN A 41 7.48 5.14 4.07
N LYS A 42 7.74 4.14 4.90
CA LYS A 42 8.92 3.29 4.83
C LYS A 42 8.54 1.82 5.02
N ILE A 43 9.22 0.94 4.31
CA ILE A 43 9.05 -0.50 4.43
C ILE A 43 10.32 -1.23 4.86
N VAL A 44 11.46 -0.54 4.88
CA VAL A 44 12.75 -1.09 5.33
C VAL A 44 13.22 -0.29 6.53
N PHE A 45 13.49 -0.94 7.65
CA PHE A 45 13.91 -0.33 8.91
C PHE A 45 15.25 -0.92 9.37
N PHE A 46 16.12 -0.04 9.84
CA PHE A 46 17.41 -0.44 10.44
C PHE A 46 17.31 -0.47 11.96
N ASN A 47 18.23 -1.20 12.60
CA ASN A 47 18.25 -1.41 14.04
C ASN A 47 18.27 -0.10 14.88
N ASN A 48 18.79 0.98 14.32
CA ASN A 48 18.88 2.29 14.97
C ASN A 48 17.69 3.21 14.63
N GLU A 49 16.69 2.73 13.91
CA GLU A 49 15.53 3.51 13.52
C GLU A 49 14.30 3.16 14.35
N ILE A 50 13.42 4.14 14.46
CA ILE A 50 12.10 3.97 15.08
C ILE A 50 11.06 3.88 13.99
N MET A 51 10.33 2.78 13.95
CA MET A 51 9.14 2.60 13.15
C MET A 51 7.94 3.21 13.87
N ASN A 52 7.29 4.19 13.27
CA ASN A 52 6.06 4.80 13.77
C ASN A 52 4.87 4.22 12.99
N VAL A 53 3.89 3.70 13.69
CA VAL A 53 2.65 3.19 13.12
C VAL A 53 1.50 4.07 13.57
N ASN A 54 0.69 4.55 12.61
CA ASN A 54 -0.51 5.34 12.89
C ASN A 54 -1.68 4.78 12.09
N PHE A 55 -2.88 4.84 12.66
CA PHE A 55 -4.13 4.51 12.00
C PHE A 55 -5.30 5.16 12.71
N ASP A 56 -6.43 5.30 12.03
CA ASP A 56 -7.64 5.90 12.58
C ASP A 56 -8.78 4.88 12.64
N GLU A 57 -9.56 4.95 13.70
CA GLU A 57 -10.81 4.23 13.89
C GLU A 57 -11.98 5.20 13.77
N LEU A 58 -12.89 4.96 12.82
CA LEU A 58 -13.90 5.94 12.37
C LEU A 58 -15.17 6.01 13.21
N SER A 59 -15.39 5.15 14.19
CA SER A 59 -16.55 5.26 15.09
C SER A 59 -16.37 6.32 16.17
N ALA A 60 -15.16 6.88 16.31
CA ALA A 60 -14.77 7.81 17.36
C ALA A 60 -14.96 7.27 18.78
N LYS A 61 -14.95 5.97 18.92
CA LYS A 61 -14.98 5.26 20.21
C LYS A 61 -13.64 4.59 20.45
N PRO A 62 -13.09 4.64 21.68
CA PRO A 62 -11.85 3.95 21.96
C PRO A 62 -12.08 2.43 21.93
N TYR A 63 -11.35 1.75 21.05
CA TYR A 63 -11.29 0.30 20.97
C TYR A 63 -9.99 -0.22 21.55
N ASN A 64 -9.99 -1.46 22.00
CA ASN A 64 -8.77 -2.14 22.39
C ASN A 64 -8.18 -2.84 21.16
N PHE A 65 -7.07 -2.31 20.68
CA PHE A 65 -6.26 -2.92 19.64
C PHE A 65 -4.97 -3.46 20.23
N TYR A 66 -4.48 -4.53 19.61
CA TYR A 66 -3.24 -5.21 19.98
C TYR A 66 -2.40 -5.39 18.74
N TYR A 67 -1.08 -5.33 18.88
CA TYR A 67 -0.18 -5.61 17.79
C TYR A 67 0.79 -6.74 18.13
N SER A 68 1.15 -7.51 17.11
CA SER A 68 2.19 -8.52 17.13
C SER A 68 3.00 -8.46 15.83
N VAL A 69 4.15 -9.12 15.81
CA VAL A 69 4.92 -9.31 14.59
C VAL A 69 5.23 -10.78 14.38
N GLU A 70 5.27 -11.18 13.11
CA GLU A 70 5.68 -12.51 12.68
C GLU A 70 6.86 -12.39 11.72
N HIS A 71 7.81 -13.32 11.82
CA HIS A 71 8.98 -13.37 10.98
C HIS A 71 8.74 -14.29 9.78
N TYR A 72 9.15 -13.84 8.58
CA TYR A 72 9.01 -14.52 7.31
C TYR A 72 10.36 -14.67 6.62
N ASP A 73 10.47 -15.68 5.76
CA ASP A 73 11.62 -15.84 4.89
C ASP A 73 11.58 -14.90 3.66
N TYR A 74 12.55 -15.06 2.75
CA TYR A 74 12.64 -14.21 1.55
C TYR A 74 11.49 -14.39 0.57
N ASN A 75 10.76 -15.52 0.62
CA ASN A 75 9.57 -15.80 -0.20
C ASN A 75 8.27 -15.36 0.48
N TRP A 76 8.35 -14.76 1.66
CA TRP A 76 7.20 -14.43 2.50
C TRP A 76 6.43 -15.65 3.00
N GLU A 77 7.13 -16.79 3.19
CA GLU A 77 6.63 -17.94 3.92
C GLU A 77 6.97 -17.78 5.42
N LEU A 78 6.04 -18.20 6.30
CA LEU A 78 6.26 -18.10 7.74
C LEU A 78 7.50 -18.89 8.13
N SER A 79 8.44 -18.26 8.82
CA SER A 79 9.67 -18.91 9.22
C SER A 79 9.45 -19.88 10.41
N ASN A 80 10.31 -20.90 10.50
CA ASN A 80 10.26 -21.87 11.58
C ASN A 80 11.09 -21.49 12.82
N ILE A 81 11.57 -20.25 12.91
CA ILE A 81 12.33 -19.78 14.08
C ILE A 81 11.39 -19.43 15.23
N PHE A 82 11.84 -19.70 16.47
CA PHE A 82 11.04 -19.40 17.65
C PHE A 82 10.94 -17.89 17.89
N LYS A 83 9.82 -17.46 18.45
CA LYS A 83 9.51 -16.04 18.63
C LYS A 83 10.55 -15.29 19.46
N ASN A 84 11.10 -15.92 20.50
CA ASN A 84 12.15 -15.36 21.35
C ASN A 84 13.51 -15.18 20.65
N GLU A 85 13.72 -15.76 19.48
CA GLU A 85 14.94 -15.59 18.68
C GLU A 85 14.91 -14.28 17.87
N TYR A 86 13.72 -13.81 17.49
CA TYR A 86 13.60 -12.61 16.67
C TYR A 86 12.97 -11.39 17.36
N ILE A 87 12.33 -11.57 18.53
CA ILE A 87 11.86 -10.45 19.35
C ILE A 87 12.35 -10.57 20.79
N THR A 88 12.43 -9.43 21.46
CA THR A 88 12.54 -9.32 22.92
C THR A 88 11.35 -8.57 23.46
N GLY A 89 10.75 -9.06 24.54
CA GLY A 89 9.60 -8.47 25.20
C GLY A 89 8.35 -9.31 25.04
N PHE A 90 7.21 -8.64 25.07
CA PHE A 90 5.92 -9.30 25.02
C PHE A 90 5.39 -9.38 23.58
N ASP A 91 4.59 -10.39 23.32
CA ASP A 91 3.76 -10.49 22.13
C ASP A 91 2.34 -9.99 22.44
N ASP A 92 1.58 -9.63 21.41
CA ASP A 92 0.20 -9.16 21.57
C ASP A 92 0.07 -7.92 22.48
N ILE A 93 0.83 -6.88 22.18
CA ILE A 93 0.91 -5.66 22.97
C ILE A 93 -0.30 -4.76 22.72
N ARG A 94 -0.98 -4.37 23.79
CA ARG A 94 -2.07 -3.41 23.70
C ARG A 94 -1.59 -2.04 23.25
N ILE A 95 -2.30 -1.45 22.27
CA ILE A 95 -2.08 -0.09 21.79
C ILE A 95 -2.82 0.88 22.70
N SER A 96 -2.09 1.60 23.56
CA SER A 96 -2.65 2.48 24.56
C SER A 96 -2.60 3.96 24.22
N ASN A 97 -1.78 4.35 23.21
CA ASN A 97 -1.67 5.74 22.80
C ASN A 97 -2.68 6.04 21.70
N TYR A 98 -3.72 6.77 22.07
CA TYR A 98 -4.75 7.25 21.14
C TYR A 98 -5.23 8.65 21.50
N LYS A 99 -5.76 9.35 20.50
CA LYS A 99 -6.34 10.69 20.62
C LYS A 99 -7.58 10.80 19.74
N ASN A 100 -8.62 11.44 20.25
CA ASN A 100 -9.81 11.73 19.45
C ASN A 100 -9.52 12.87 18.46
N SER A 101 -10.22 12.84 17.33
CA SER A 101 -10.21 13.92 16.36
C SER A 101 -10.75 15.22 16.95
N PHE A 102 -10.22 16.33 16.48
CA PHE A 102 -10.62 17.66 16.91
C PHE A 102 -11.00 18.51 15.70
N ASN A 103 -12.14 19.20 15.77
CA ASN A 103 -12.64 20.08 14.72
C ASN A 103 -12.75 19.43 13.34
N THR A 104 -13.24 18.19 13.27
CA THR A 104 -13.46 17.43 12.05
C THR A 104 -14.93 17.09 11.86
N LEU A 105 -15.40 17.02 10.61
CA LEU A 105 -16.76 16.53 10.29
C LEU A 105 -16.85 15.03 10.53
N GLN A 106 -15.91 14.25 9.96
CA GLN A 106 -15.76 12.84 10.28
C GLN A 106 -15.05 12.70 11.63
N LYS A 107 -15.75 12.26 12.64
CA LYS A 107 -15.12 11.93 13.92
C LYS A 107 -14.37 10.62 13.84
N PHE A 108 -13.21 10.56 14.46
CA PHE A 108 -12.38 9.36 14.54
C PHE A 108 -11.52 9.36 15.81
N THR A 109 -10.98 8.19 16.14
CA THR A 109 -9.94 8.02 17.16
C THR A 109 -8.64 7.63 16.46
N SER A 110 -7.60 8.45 16.59
CA SER A 110 -6.28 8.20 16.00
C SER A 110 -5.42 7.43 17.00
N TYR A 111 -4.90 6.28 16.56
CA TYR A 111 -4.01 5.40 17.32
C TYR A 111 -2.59 5.51 16.81
N SER A 112 -1.61 5.41 17.73
CA SER A 112 -0.21 5.37 17.34
C SER A 112 0.62 4.52 18.30
N PHE A 113 1.68 3.89 17.76
CA PHE A 113 2.69 3.19 18.53
C PHE A 113 4.01 3.13 17.78
N ASN A 114 5.07 2.85 18.51
CA ASN A 114 6.42 2.80 17.96
C ASN A 114 7.04 1.42 18.16
N ILE A 115 7.90 1.02 17.24
CA ILE A 115 8.79 -0.13 17.37
C ILE A 115 10.23 0.35 17.08
N PRO A 116 11.21 0.14 17.99
CA PRO A 116 11.08 -0.45 19.33
C PRO A 116 10.36 0.44 20.33
N ASN A 117 9.88 -0.16 21.43
CA ASN A 117 9.42 0.53 22.60
C ASN A 117 9.88 -0.20 23.88
N ARG A 118 9.43 0.24 25.06
CA ARG A 118 9.88 -0.33 26.34
C ARG A 118 9.57 -1.82 26.50
N ASN A 119 8.52 -2.30 25.84
CA ASN A 119 7.99 -3.66 26.02
C ASN A 119 8.29 -4.56 24.82
N PHE A 120 8.88 -4.01 23.73
CA PHE A 120 9.03 -4.74 22.47
C PHE A 120 10.19 -4.23 21.62
N LYS A 121 11.00 -5.15 21.16
CA LYS A 121 12.11 -4.89 20.23
C LYS A 121 12.29 -6.06 19.29
N ILE A 122 12.60 -5.79 18.02
CA ILE A 122 13.03 -6.77 17.03
C ILE A 122 14.55 -6.93 17.11
N ASN A 123 15.04 -8.17 17.12
CA ASN A 123 16.45 -8.49 17.30
C ASN A 123 17.14 -9.01 16.04
N SER A 124 16.41 -9.70 15.18
CA SER A 124 16.97 -10.38 14.01
C SER A 124 16.58 -9.69 12.71
N SER A 125 17.51 -9.66 11.75
CA SER A 125 17.18 -9.22 10.38
C SER A 125 16.20 -10.20 9.73
N GLY A 126 15.30 -9.69 8.91
CA GLY A 126 14.36 -10.53 8.16
C GLY A 126 13.17 -9.76 7.60
N ASN A 127 12.30 -10.51 6.96
CA ASN A 127 11.00 -10.04 6.53
C ASN A 127 9.99 -10.21 7.67
N TYR A 128 9.16 -9.23 7.87
CA TYR A 128 8.21 -9.21 8.98
C TYR A 128 6.82 -8.79 8.51
N LYS A 129 5.82 -9.35 9.15
CA LYS A 129 4.45 -8.89 9.06
C LYS A 129 4.03 -8.29 10.40
N LEU A 130 3.68 -7.01 10.39
CA LEU A 130 2.98 -6.37 11.49
C LEU A 130 1.51 -6.75 11.39
N ILE A 131 0.95 -7.27 12.46
CA ILE A 131 -0.45 -7.67 12.57
C ILE A 131 -1.10 -6.87 13.67
N VAL A 132 -2.19 -6.16 13.34
CA VAL A 132 -3.01 -5.47 14.34
C VAL A 132 -4.35 -6.16 14.43
N LYS A 133 -4.77 -6.47 15.67
CA LYS A 133 -5.98 -7.21 15.99
C LYS A 133 -6.88 -6.43 16.92
N ASP A 134 -8.16 -6.74 16.91
CA ASP A 134 -9.13 -6.28 17.89
C ASP A 134 -9.12 -7.15 19.17
N ASN A 135 -9.95 -6.80 20.14
CA ASN A 135 -10.10 -7.55 21.39
C ASN A 135 -10.78 -8.93 21.24
N ARG A 136 -11.30 -9.25 20.05
CA ARG A 136 -11.86 -10.57 19.69
C ARG A 136 -10.88 -11.41 18.89
N ASN A 137 -9.63 -10.93 18.75
CA ASN A 137 -8.57 -11.56 17.98
C ASN A 137 -8.80 -11.55 16.46
N ASN A 138 -9.73 -10.72 15.94
CA ASN A 138 -9.88 -10.53 14.52
C ASN A 138 -8.77 -9.63 13.99
N ILE A 139 -8.18 -10.00 12.86
CA ILE A 139 -7.17 -9.17 12.18
C ILE A 139 -7.87 -7.94 11.61
N VAL A 140 -7.38 -6.76 12.02
CA VAL A 140 -7.88 -5.46 11.56
C VAL A 140 -7.10 -5.01 10.32
N PHE A 141 -5.79 -5.12 10.38
CA PHE A 141 -4.91 -4.94 9.22
C PHE A 141 -3.58 -5.65 9.41
N GLU A 142 -2.91 -5.87 8.30
CA GLU A 142 -1.54 -6.39 8.24
C GLU A 142 -0.67 -5.47 7.37
N ARG A 143 0.64 -5.38 7.70
CA ARG A 143 1.62 -4.65 6.89
C ARG A 143 2.94 -5.40 6.84
N LYS A 144 3.44 -5.62 5.65
CA LYS A 144 4.77 -6.19 5.41
C LYS A 144 5.84 -5.12 5.58
N PHE A 145 6.95 -5.49 6.20
CA PHE A 145 8.15 -4.65 6.31
C PHE A 145 9.40 -5.51 6.43
N VAL A 146 10.55 -4.90 6.20
CA VAL A 146 11.86 -5.54 6.35
C VAL A 146 12.60 -4.87 7.49
N PHE A 147 13.18 -5.67 8.37
CA PHE A 147 14.06 -5.17 9.44
C PHE A 147 15.49 -5.65 9.22
N ILE A 148 16.45 -4.75 9.37
CA ILE A 148 17.87 -5.02 9.11
C ILE A 148 18.69 -4.62 10.34
N ASN A 149 19.30 -5.62 10.96
CA ASN A 149 20.18 -5.41 12.11
C ASN A 149 21.61 -5.07 11.67
N ASN A 150 22.16 -5.88 10.76
CA ASN A 150 23.49 -5.67 10.18
C ASN A 150 23.36 -5.63 8.65
N TYR A 151 24.04 -4.69 8.01
CA TYR A 151 23.96 -4.53 6.56
C TYR A 151 25.29 -4.21 5.94
N ASN A 152 25.47 -4.67 4.71
CA ASN A 152 26.53 -4.22 3.82
C ASN A 152 25.92 -3.31 2.76
N LEU A 153 26.58 -2.20 2.46
CA LEU A 153 26.14 -1.30 1.42
C LEU A 153 26.33 -1.94 0.06
N GLY A 154 25.28 -1.90 -0.76
CA GLY A 154 25.32 -2.21 -2.17
C GLY A 154 25.38 -0.92 -3.00
N ASN A 155 25.84 -1.04 -4.23
CA ASN A 155 25.75 0.02 -5.24
C ASN A 155 24.70 -0.35 -6.26
N ILE A 156 23.83 0.60 -6.59
CA ILE A 156 22.77 0.47 -7.61
C ILE A 156 23.10 1.46 -8.72
N GLU A 157 23.25 0.94 -9.94
CA GLU A 157 23.38 1.71 -11.16
C GLU A 157 22.11 1.52 -11.99
N ILE A 158 21.44 2.61 -12.35
CA ILE A 158 20.26 2.60 -13.19
C ILE A 158 20.65 3.21 -14.53
N SER A 159 20.26 2.58 -15.61
CA SER A 159 20.53 3.01 -16.98
C SER A 159 19.37 2.62 -17.90
N ARG A 160 19.40 3.05 -19.14
CA ARG A 160 18.48 2.53 -20.17
C ARG A 160 18.77 1.05 -20.43
N ALA A 161 17.76 0.34 -20.91
CA ALA A 161 17.94 -1.04 -21.36
C ALA A 161 19.05 -1.14 -22.42
N LYS A 162 19.82 -2.23 -22.39
CA LYS A 162 20.93 -2.47 -23.33
C LYS A 162 20.44 -2.87 -24.73
N GLU A 163 19.28 -3.46 -24.81
CA GLU A 163 18.66 -3.91 -26.05
C GLU A 163 17.95 -2.74 -26.74
N ILE A 164 18.24 -2.54 -28.05
CA ILE A 164 17.73 -1.39 -28.83
C ILE A 164 16.20 -1.34 -28.86
N ASN A 165 15.53 -2.48 -28.94
CA ASN A 165 14.07 -2.59 -28.95
C ASN A 165 13.43 -2.26 -27.60
N LEU A 166 14.18 -2.28 -26.50
CA LEU A 166 13.72 -2.03 -25.13
C LEU A 166 14.20 -0.69 -24.56
N ILE A 167 15.08 0.01 -25.27
CA ILE A 167 15.80 1.19 -24.76
C ILE A 167 14.88 2.35 -24.34
N ASN A 168 13.69 2.44 -24.91
CA ASN A 168 12.71 3.50 -24.63
C ASN A 168 11.60 3.05 -23.67
N GLU A 169 11.58 1.78 -23.27
CA GLU A 169 10.49 1.21 -22.49
C GLU A 169 10.96 0.68 -21.12
N PHE A 170 12.26 0.38 -21.00
CA PHE A 170 12.79 -0.26 -19.79
C PHE A 170 14.01 0.43 -19.24
N HIS A 171 14.06 0.50 -17.92
CA HIS A 171 15.28 0.74 -17.14
C HIS A 171 16.02 -0.57 -16.90
N ASN A 172 17.33 -0.53 -17.00
CA ASN A 172 18.23 -1.61 -16.61
C ASN A 172 18.88 -1.28 -15.29
N LEU A 173 18.72 -2.16 -14.31
CA LEU A 173 19.38 -2.07 -13.03
C LEU A 173 20.59 -3.01 -13.01
N LYS A 174 21.72 -2.47 -12.53
CA LYS A 174 22.91 -3.24 -12.18
C LYS A 174 23.19 -3.01 -10.71
N ILE A 175 23.19 -4.08 -9.93
CA ILE A 175 23.36 -4.04 -8.48
C ILE A 175 24.61 -4.82 -8.10
N SER A 176 25.48 -4.20 -7.29
CA SER A 176 26.72 -4.84 -6.85
C SER A 176 26.90 -4.74 -5.34
N PHE A 177 27.35 -5.81 -4.73
CA PHE A 177 27.66 -5.91 -3.31
C PHE A 177 29.12 -6.31 -3.12
N SER A 178 29.81 -5.66 -2.19
CA SER A 178 31.13 -6.09 -1.75
C SER A 178 30.99 -7.22 -0.74
N CYS A 179 31.82 -8.23 -0.86
CA CYS A 179 31.86 -9.39 0.04
C CYS A 179 33.28 -9.89 0.20
N THR A 180 33.57 -10.61 1.26
CA THR A 180 34.86 -11.22 1.49
C THR A 180 34.80 -12.69 1.08
N ASN A 181 35.69 -13.10 0.15
CA ASN A 181 35.79 -14.48 -0.32
C ASN A 181 34.50 -15.11 -0.90
N CYS A 182 33.72 -14.33 -1.60
CA CYS A 182 32.43 -14.77 -2.15
C CYS A 182 32.51 -16.01 -3.03
N ILE A 183 33.62 -16.24 -3.73
CA ILE A 183 33.80 -17.42 -4.61
C ILE A 183 33.88 -18.71 -3.79
N TYR A 184 34.52 -18.65 -2.63
CA TYR A 184 34.82 -19.84 -1.82
C TYR A 184 33.69 -20.23 -0.87
N ASP A 185 32.71 -19.34 -0.69
CA ASP A 185 31.56 -19.66 0.13
C ASP A 185 30.54 -20.46 -0.70
N ILE A 186 30.78 -21.77 -0.79
CA ILE A 186 29.95 -22.70 -1.56
C ILE A 186 28.55 -22.85 -0.95
N ASN A 187 28.43 -22.60 0.35
CA ASN A 187 27.19 -22.79 1.10
C ASN A 187 26.34 -21.50 1.18
N SER A 188 26.89 -20.35 0.84
CA SER A 188 26.11 -19.10 0.85
C SER A 188 25.25 -19.00 -0.39
N GLN A 189 23.95 -19.11 -0.19
CA GLN A 189 22.94 -18.80 -1.22
C GLN A 189 22.60 -17.32 -1.16
N TYR A 190 23.18 -16.55 -2.09
CA TYR A 190 22.85 -15.14 -2.22
C TYR A 190 21.64 -14.99 -3.11
N LYS A 191 20.61 -14.33 -2.60
CA LYS A 191 19.40 -13.97 -3.34
C LYS A 191 19.24 -12.47 -3.33
N LEU A 192 18.86 -11.91 -4.47
CA LEU A 192 18.54 -10.50 -4.60
C LEU A 192 17.01 -10.37 -4.73
N VAL A 193 16.42 -9.62 -3.82
CA VAL A 193 15.00 -9.28 -3.84
C VAL A 193 14.88 -7.78 -4.12
N ILE A 194 14.13 -7.43 -5.15
CA ILE A 194 13.89 -6.05 -5.54
C ILE A 194 12.39 -5.77 -5.51
N LEU A 195 12.03 -4.68 -4.84
CA LEU A 195 10.68 -4.14 -4.85
C LEU A 195 10.66 -2.82 -5.59
N LYS A 196 9.80 -2.69 -6.59
CA LYS A 196 9.55 -1.41 -7.24
C LYS A 196 8.57 -0.59 -6.40
N ASN A 197 8.91 0.69 -6.14
CA ASN A 197 8.03 1.68 -5.49
C ASN A 197 7.43 1.21 -4.14
N LYS A 198 8.18 0.40 -3.37
CA LYS A 198 7.74 -0.18 -2.08
C LYS A 198 6.51 -1.10 -2.20
N ASN A 199 6.18 -1.54 -3.41
CA ASN A 199 5.03 -2.39 -3.66
C ASN A 199 5.43 -3.87 -3.58
N PHE A 200 4.91 -4.59 -2.60
CA PHE A 200 5.17 -6.03 -2.44
C PHE A 200 4.49 -6.90 -3.49
N ASN A 201 3.58 -6.34 -4.30
CA ASN A 201 2.98 -7.05 -5.43
C ASN A 201 3.85 -6.97 -6.70
N ASP A 202 4.82 -6.03 -6.73
CA ASP A 202 5.80 -5.89 -7.82
C ASP A 202 7.20 -6.24 -7.31
N LEU A 203 7.36 -7.50 -6.89
CA LEU A 203 8.58 -8.05 -6.32
C LEU A 203 9.25 -8.97 -7.34
N LYS A 204 10.56 -8.78 -7.55
CA LYS A 204 11.39 -9.68 -8.38
C LYS A 204 12.48 -10.33 -7.53
N ILE A 205 12.66 -11.64 -7.71
CA ILE A 205 13.67 -12.43 -6.99
C ILE A 205 14.67 -12.99 -8.01
N PHE A 206 15.96 -12.78 -7.73
CA PHE A 206 17.08 -13.30 -8.49
C PHE A 206 17.89 -14.23 -7.59
N GLU A 207 17.86 -15.50 -7.90
CA GLU A 207 18.49 -16.53 -7.06
C GLU A 207 19.99 -16.63 -7.22
N LYS A 208 20.53 -16.11 -8.31
CA LYS A 208 21.97 -16.18 -8.63
C LYS A 208 22.47 -14.86 -9.16
N PRO A 209 23.64 -14.41 -8.73
CA PRO A 209 24.32 -13.26 -9.34
C PRO A 209 24.70 -13.57 -10.79
N THR A 210 24.70 -12.56 -11.63
CA THR A 210 25.18 -12.62 -13.02
C THR A 210 26.68 -12.86 -13.07
N LEU A 211 27.41 -12.26 -12.12
CA LEU A 211 28.84 -12.45 -11.96
C LEU A 211 29.22 -12.52 -10.48
N LYS A 212 30.06 -13.48 -10.13
CA LYS A 212 30.61 -13.67 -8.81
C LYS A 212 32.14 -13.63 -8.89
N THR A 213 32.77 -12.69 -8.20
CA THR A 213 34.22 -12.57 -8.07
C THR A 213 34.63 -12.82 -6.63
N SER A 214 35.93 -12.82 -6.34
CA SER A 214 36.46 -13.01 -4.96
C SER A 214 35.91 -11.96 -3.97
N ASN A 215 35.62 -10.76 -4.43
CA ASN A 215 35.24 -9.63 -3.57
C ASN A 215 33.94 -8.92 -3.97
N LYS A 216 33.22 -9.39 -5.01
CA LYS A 216 31.98 -8.79 -5.45
C LYS A 216 30.95 -9.81 -5.95
N LEU A 217 29.71 -9.52 -5.67
CA LEU A 217 28.53 -10.12 -6.31
C LEU A 217 27.88 -9.07 -7.17
N ILE A 218 27.59 -9.41 -8.43
CA ILE A 218 26.99 -8.49 -9.40
C ILE A 218 25.73 -9.15 -9.97
N PHE A 219 24.63 -8.42 -9.92
CA PHE A 219 23.39 -8.72 -10.61
C PHE A 219 23.20 -7.64 -11.67
N ASP A 220 23.06 -8.03 -12.92
CA ASP A 220 22.96 -7.12 -14.06
C ASP A 220 21.86 -7.57 -15.01
N ASN A 221 21.47 -6.71 -15.94
CA ASN A 221 20.38 -6.93 -16.89
C ASN A 221 19.01 -7.16 -16.20
N ILE A 222 18.75 -6.38 -15.17
CA ILE A 222 17.48 -6.42 -14.44
C ILE A 222 16.59 -5.33 -15.01
N LEU A 223 15.56 -5.73 -15.76
CA LEU A 223 14.68 -4.81 -16.46
C LEU A 223 13.44 -4.48 -15.63
N PHE A 224 13.11 -3.19 -15.54
CA PHE A 224 11.85 -2.65 -15.04
C PHE A 224 11.27 -1.68 -16.06
N ASN A 225 9.94 -1.66 -16.16
CA ASN A 225 9.25 -0.68 -16.98
C ASN A 225 9.64 0.73 -16.53
N ALA A 226 10.05 1.56 -17.47
CA ALA A 226 10.24 2.98 -17.27
C ALA A 226 8.89 3.70 -17.39
N GLY A 227 8.78 4.92 -16.83
CA GLY A 227 7.61 5.75 -17.07
C GLY A 227 6.99 6.37 -15.84
N ASP A 228 6.17 7.35 -16.11
CA ASP A 228 5.36 8.09 -15.15
C ASP A 228 4.08 7.29 -14.84
N GLU A 229 4.12 6.56 -13.72
CA GLU A 229 3.10 5.56 -13.39
C GLU A 229 1.92 6.12 -12.61
N TYR A 230 2.11 7.23 -11.86
CA TYR A 230 1.15 7.67 -10.89
C TYR A 230 0.51 9.01 -11.27
N HIS A 231 -0.78 9.09 -11.02
CA HIS A 231 -1.51 10.34 -10.87
C HIS A 231 -1.36 10.86 -9.45
N SER A 232 -1.69 12.13 -9.22
CA SER A 232 -1.66 12.70 -7.86
C SER A 232 -2.76 13.71 -7.62
N PHE A 233 -3.11 13.91 -6.36
CA PHE A 233 -3.90 15.05 -5.90
C PHE A 233 -3.51 15.41 -4.47
N ASP A 234 -3.81 16.65 -4.07
CA ASP A 234 -3.55 17.13 -2.70
C ASP A 234 -4.79 17.83 -2.14
N THR A 235 -5.35 17.24 -1.08
CA THR A 235 -6.47 17.80 -0.32
C THR A 235 -6.01 18.54 0.95
N LYS A 236 -4.75 18.98 1.02
CA LYS A 236 -4.25 19.78 2.15
C LYS A 236 -5.16 20.93 2.50
N ASN A 237 -5.72 21.61 1.48
CA ASN A 237 -6.83 22.52 1.63
C ASN A 237 -8.12 21.85 1.11
N ILE A 238 -8.88 21.27 2.01
CA ILE A 238 -10.06 20.43 1.70
C ILE A 238 -11.20 21.22 1.02
N LEU A 239 -11.17 22.53 1.04
CA LEU A 239 -12.18 23.41 0.45
C LEU A 239 -11.76 24.02 -0.89
N SER A 240 -10.57 23.70 -1.39
CA SER A 240 -10.02 24.29 -2.62
C SER A 240 -10.00 23.31 -3.77
N THR A 241 -10.28 23.82 -4.96
CA THR A 241 -10.01 23.15 -6.23
C THR A 241 -8.54 23.30 -6.62
N SER A 242 -8.06 22.45 -7.52
CA SER A 242 -6.72 22.49 -8.10
C SER A 242 -6.75 22.01 -9.55
N ASN A 243 -5.59 21.81 -10.15
CA ASN A 243 -5.51 21.22 -11.50
C ASN A 243 -6.03 19.78 -11.56
N GLU A 244 -6.00 19.08 -10.43
CA GLU A 244 -6.44 17.69 -10.28
C GLU A 244 -7.85 17.61 -9.67
N ILE A 245 -8.26 18.63 -8.89
CA ILE A 245 -9.53 18.67 -8.17
C ILE A 245 -10.52 19.58 -8.90
N LYS A 246 -11.49 18.96 -9.55
CA LYS A 246 -12.52 19.62 -10.35
C LYS A 246 -13.55 20.37 -9.50
N ARG A 247 -13.96 19.78 -8.38
CA ARG A 247 -15.03 20.31 -7.53
C ARG A 247 -14.90 19.81 -6.11
N VAL A 248 -15.25 20.67 -5.16
CA VAL A 248 -15.39 20.34 -3.74
C VAL A 248 -16.81 20.67 -3.31
N GLU A 249 -17.43 19.79 -2.56
CA GLU A 249 -18.79 19.93 -2.06
C GLU A 249 -18.80 19.86 -0.53
N ASN A 250 -19.55 20.78 0.08
CA ASN A 250 -19.81 20.78 1.51
C ASN A 250 -21.13 20.05 1.78
N GLY A 251 -21.08 19.10 2.72
CA GLY A 251 -22.23 18.31 3.12
C GLY A 251 -22.02 17.79 4.54
N PRO A 252 -22.71 16.70 4.92
CA PRO A 252 -22.44 16.01 6.18
C PRO A 252 -20.97 15.58 6.32
N LEU A 253 -20.32 15.24 5.19
CA LEU A 253 -18.90 15.08 4.99
C LEU A 253 -18.47 15.90 3.78
N TYR A 254 -17.19 16.26 3.72
CA TYR A 254 -16.60 16.84 2.51
C TYR A 254 -16.60 15.83 1.38
N SER A 255 -16.80 16.32 0.14
CA SER A 255 -16.66 15.54 -1.08
C SER A 255 -15.72 16.24 -2.04
N THR A 256 -14.75 15.50 -2.55
CA THR A 256 -13.75 15.97 -3.51
C THR A 256 -13.89 15.19 -4.80
N VAL A 257 -14.22 15.86 -5.89
CA VAL A 257 -14.36 15.25 -7.21
C VAL A 257 -13.11 15.58 -8.01
N LEU A 258 -12.36 14.55 -8.39
CA LEU A 258 -11.19 14.70 -9.26
C LEU A 258 -11.64 14.92 -10.72
N TYR A 259 -10.73 15.47 -11.55
CA TYR A 259 -10.91 15.41 -12.99
C TYR A 259 -10.85 13.97 -13.47
N ASP A 260 -11.42 13.70 -14.64
CA ASP A 260 -11.37 12.38 -15.23
C ASP A 260 -9.92 12.07 -15.69
N ASP A 261 -9.38 10.98 -15.21
CA ASP A 261 -8.09 10.46 -15.65
C ASP A 261 -8.25 9.68 -16.95
N ILE A 262 -7.27 9.80 -17.82
CA ILE A 262 -7.20 9.08 -19.09
C ILE A 262 -5.90 8.31 -19.20
N GLN A 263 -5.87 7.28 -20.01
CA GLN A 263 -4.62 6.62 -20.37
C GLN A 263 -3.68 7.63 -21.04
N LYS A 264 -2.46 7.74 -20.53
CA LYS A 264 -1.46 8.66 -21.08
C LYS A 264 -0.92 8.11 -22.40
N ASN A 265 -1.13 8.85 -23.50
CA ASN A 265 -0.65 8.48 -24.83
C ASN A 265 0.58 9.26 -25.26
N ASN A 266 0.92 10.33 -24.55
CA ASN A 266 2.06 11.18 -24.84
C ASN A 266 2.84 11.45 -23.54
N TYR A 267 4.16 11.49 -23.68
CA TYR A 267 5.02 11.88 -22.58
C TYR A 267 4.79 13.35 -22.18
N SER A 268 4.66 13.56 -20.91
CA SER A 268 4.78 14.88 -20.31
C SER A 268 5.63 14.74 -19.05
N TYR A 269 6.63 15.58 -18.89
CA TYR A 269 7.43 15.62 -17.69
C TYR A 269 6.57 16.04 -16.50
N ASN A 270 6.23 15.09 -15.66
CA ASN A 270 5.48 15.30 -14.44
C ASN A 270 5.89 14.22 -13.41
N PRO A 271 7.07 14.40 -12.77
CA PRO A 271 7.63 13.40 -11.88
C PRO A 271 6.67 13.10 -10.74
N ASP A 272 6.37 11.85 -10.55
CA ASP A 272 5.55 11.35 -9.47
C ASP A 272 6.36 11.19 -8.18
N LYS A 273 5.72 10.71 -7.11
CA LYS A 273 6.37 10.37 -5.84
C LYS A 273 6.29 8.86 -5.54
N ASN A 274 6.26 8.05 -6.59
CA ASN A 274 6.35 6.59 -6.49
C ASN A 274 5.28 5.96 -5.57
N GLY A 275 4.03 6.39 -5.70
CA GLY A 275 2.90 5.85 -4.96
C GLY A 275 2.81 6.29 -3.49
N VAL A 276 3.59 7.27 -3.06
CA VAL A 276 3.58 7.78 -1.68
C VAL A 276 2.27 8.51 -1.39
N PHE A 277 1.80 8.40 -0.16
CA PHE A 277 0.79 9.28 0.40
C PHE A 277 1.29 9.95 1.68
N LYS A 278 0.76 11.12 1.99
CA LYS A 278 1.16 11.87 3.18
C LYS A 278 -0.03 12.63 3.75
N ILE A 279 -0.42 12.28 4.98
CA ILE A 279 -1.45 13.04 5.71
C ILE A 279 -0.94 14.45 5.98
N ASN A 280 -1.69 15.43 5.54
CA ASN A 280 -1.33 16.82 5.64
C ASN A 280 -2.57 17.72 5.65
N ASN A 281 -2.52 18.77 6.46
CA ASN A 281 -3.53 19.84 6.52
C ASN A 281 -2.84 21.18 6.82
N ASN A 282 -3.62 22.25 6.93
CA ASN A 282 -3.12 23.57 7.32
C ASN A 282 -3.10 23.78 8.85
N GLY A 283 -3.56 22.79 9.63
CA GLY A 283 -3.59 22.82 11.09
C GLY A 283 -2.27 22.44 11.75
N ILE A 284 -2.25 22.54 13.08
CA ILE A 284 -1.07 22.27 13.90
C ILE A 284 -0.87 20.77 14.05
N ASN A 285 -1.96 20.01 14.30
CA ASN A 285 -1.90 18.59 14.58
C ASN A 285 -2.49 17.77 13.42
N LYS A 286 -1.62 17.33 12.52
CA LYS A 286 -2.02 16.61 11.30
C LYS A 286 -2.76 15.30 11.59
N ASN A 287 -2.44 14.62 12.67
CA ASN A 287 -3.05 13.31 12.97
C ASN A 287 -4.50 13.43 13.45
N THR A 288 -4.84 14.48 14.20
CA THR A 288 -6.16 14.64 14.81
C THR A 288 -7.03 15.73 14.21
N GLU A 289 -6.43 16.64 13.42
CA GLU A 289 -7.12 17.79 12.82
C GLU A 289 -7.30 17.66 11.29
N SER A 290 -6.71 16.64 10.65
CA SER A 290 -6.99 16.32 9.25
C SER A 290 -8.34 15.64 9.14
N ASP A 291 -9.25 16.23 8.39
CA ASP A 291 -10.59 15.67 8.19
C ASP A 291 -10.58 14.61 7.08
N TYR A 292 -11.68 13.91 6.95
CA TYR A 292 -11.92 12.96 5.87
C TYR A 292 -12.79 13.59 4.80
N THR A 293 -12.50 13.25 3.55
CA THR A 293 -13.30 13.62 2.39
C THR A 293 -13.61 12.39 1.54
N LYS A 294 -14.78 12.35 0.95
CA LYS A 294 -15.15 11.37 -0.05
C LYS A 294 -14.53 11.77 -1.38
N VAL A 295 -13.50 11.06 -1.80
CA VAL A 295 -12.79 11.34 -3.05
C VAL A 295 -13.39 10.49 -4.16
N LYS A 296 -13.94 11.16 -5.18
CA LYS A 296 -14.46 10.48 -6.37
C LYS A 296 -13.37 10.42 -7.42
N PHE A 297 -12.95 9.20 -7.74
CA PHE A 297 -12.06 8.86 -8.85
C PHE A 297 -12.86 8.54 -10.09
N SER A 298 -12.34 8.92 -11.25
CA SER A 298 -12.95 8.65 -12.54
C SER A 298 -11.87 8.36 -13.58
N PHE A 299 -12.02 7.23 -14.28
CA PHE A 299 -11.11 6.82 -15.36
C PHE A 299 -11.88 6.65 -16.66
N LEU A 300 -11.41 7.31 -17.71
CA LEU A 300 -11.96 7.20 -19.07
C LEU A 300 -11.04 6.29 -19.90
N SER A 301 -11.57 5.16 -20.32
CA SER A 301 -10.88 4.25 -21.23
C SER A 301 -11.17 4.59 -22.69
N SER A 302 -10.17 4.44 -23.55
CA SER A 302 -10.36 4.52 -25.00
C SER A 302 -11.03 3.28 -25.59
N GLU A 303 -10.98 2.16 -24.88
CA GLU A 303 -11.48 0.85 -25.30
C GLU A 303 -12.29 0.19 -24.17
N ASP A 304 -13.09 -0.80 -24.52
CA ASP A 304 -13.82 -1.60 -23.53
C ASP A 304 -12.83 -2.37 -22.66
N ILE A 305 -12.96 -2.23 -21.33
CA ILE A 305 -12.13 -2.93 -20.35
C ILE A 305 -12.69 -4.31 -20.06
N ILE A 306 -11.88 -5.35 -20.22
CA ILE A 306 -12.22 -6.73 -19.88
C ILE A 306 -11.48 -7.11 -18.60
N GLY A 307 -12.16 -7.11 -17.46
CA GLY A 307 -11.60 -7.41 -16.15
C GLY A 307 -12.06 -6.42 -15.09
N ASP A 308 -11.46 -6.53 -13.91
CA ASP A 308 -11.77 -5.65 -12.78
C ASP A 308 -10.74 -4.53 -12.67
N LEU A 309 -11.21 -3.29 -12.68
CA LEU A 309 -10.38 -2.10 -12.57
C LEU A 309 -10.31 -1.61 -11.12
N TYR A 310 -9.10 -1.31 -10.64
CA TYR A 310 -8.85 -0.86 -9.28
C TYR A 310 -8.02 0.41 -9.26
N VAL A 311 -8.27 1.28 -8.26
CA VAL A 311 -7.37 2.37 -7.90
C VAL A 311 -6.48 1.94 -6.75
N VAL A 312 -5.15 2.08 -6.93
CA VAL A 312 -4.15 1.61 -5.96
C VAL A 312 -3.05 2.63 -5.74
N GLY A 313 -2.40 2.52 -4.58
CA GLY A 313 -1.24 3.32 -4.18
C GLY A 313 -0.75 2.91 -2.80
N GLY A 314 0.22 3.62 -2.25
CA GLY A 314 0.69 3.38 -0.89
C GLY A 314 -0.37 3.57 0.19
N PHE A 315 -1.39 4.38 -0.08
CA PHE A 315 -2.49 4.66 0.86
C PHE A 315 -3.36 3.44 1.16
N ASN A 316 -3.54 2.54 0.21
CA ASN A 316 -4.27 1.30 0.38
C ASN A 316 -3.36 0.05 0.33
N ASN A 317 -2.04 0.25 0.43
CA ASN A 317 -1.05 -0.84 0.36
C ASN A 317 -1.16 -1.69 -0.92
N TYR A 318 -1.59 -1.08 -2.03
CA TYR A 318 -1.81 -1.73 -3.33
C TYR A 318 -2.81 -2.90 -3.28
N GLU A 319 -3.78 -2.83 -2.36
CA GLU A 319 -4.79 -3.87 -2.17
C GLU A 319 -5.82 -3.84 -3.29
N LEU A 320 -6.16 -5.03 -3.83
CA LEU A 320 -7.19 -5.22 -4.85
C LEU A 320 -8.46 -5.81 -4.20
N SER A 321 -9.14 -5.01 -3.39
CA SER A 321 -10.40 -5.38 -2.75
C SER A 321 -11.58 -4.62 -3.36
N GLU A 322 -12.79 -5.09 -3.13
CA GLU A 322 -14.02 -4.47 -3.65
C GLU A 322 -14.16 -2.99 -3.26
N GLU A 323 -13.55 -2.57 -2.13
CA GLU A 323 -13.53 -1.18 -1.70
C GLU A 323 -12.84 -0.26 -2.72
N PHE A 324 -11.81 -0.77 -3.41
CA PHE A 324 -10.98 0.02 -4.34
C PHE A 324 -11.29 -0.22 -5.81
N LYS A 325 -12.34 -1.01 -6.07
CA LYS A 325 -12.78 -1.36 -7.42
C LYS A 325 -13.56 -0.20 -8.03
N LEU A 326 -13.28 0.10 -9.30
CA LEU A 326 -14.08 1.03 -10.09
C LEU A 326 -15.21 0.28 -10.78
N LEU A 327 -16.37 0.91 -10.83
CA LEU A 327 -17.55 0.40 -11.53
C LEU A 327 -17.79 1.24 -12.77
N GLU A 328 -18.17 0.59 -13.86
CA GLU A 328 -18.59 1.29 -15.07
C GLU A 328 -19.93 2.02 -14.80
N THR A 329 -19.90 3.34 -14.89
CA THR A 329 -21.07 4.21 -14.65
C THR A 329 -21.69 4.75 -15.94
N SER A 330 -20.90 4.83 -17.00
CA SER A 330 -21.32 5.08 -18.38
C SER A 330 -20.31 4.43 -19.32
N LYS A 331 -20.61 4.35 -20.61
CA LYS A 331 -19.73 3.69 -21.58
C LYS A 331 -18.29 4.15 -21.42
N ASN A 332 -17.38 3.21 -21.14
CA ASN A 332 -15.95 3.42 -20.95
C ASN A 332 -15.58 4.41 -19.83
N THR A 333 -16.51 4.71 -18.92
CA THR A 333 -16.26 5.57 -17.77
C THR A 333 -16.39 4.76 -16.49
N TYR A 334 -15.31 4.63 -15.77
CA TYR A 334 -15.20 3.81 -14.57
C TYR A 334 -14.98 4.71 -13.36
N THR A 335 -15.79 4.57 -12.30
CA THR A 335 -15.72 5.44 -11.12
C THR A 335 -15.71 4.64 -9.82
N THR A 336 -15.11 5.22 -8.80
CA THR A 336 -15.23 4.78 -7.40
C THR A 336 -15.19 5.98 -6.47
N GLU A 337 -15.71 5.83 -5.25
CA GLU A 337 -15.66 6.86 -4.21
C GLU A 337 -15.00 6.28 -2.96
N LEU A 338 -13.92 6.90 -2.50
CA LEU A 338 -13.16 6.46 -1.34
C LEU A 338 -13.17 7.52 -0.25
N LEU A 339 -13.36 7.11 0.99
CA LEU A 339 -13.22 7.97 2.15
C LEU A 339 -11.74 8.06 2.54
N LEU A 340 -11.09 9.20 2.22
CA LEU A 340 -9.66 9.44 2.44
C LEU A 340 -9.45 10.64 3.37
N LYS A 341 -8.40 10.56 4.20
CA LYS A 341 -7.98 11.65 5.09
C LYS A 341 -7.30 12.76 4.31
N GLN A 342 -7.42 14.02 4.75
CA GLN A 342 -6.70 15.15 4.13
C GLN A 342 -5.22 14.85 3.93
N GLY A 343 -4.71 15.12 2.73
CA GLY A 343 -3.32 14.89 2.41
C GLY A 343 -3.02 14.83 0.92
N PHE A 344 -1.77 14.52 0.64
CA PHE A 344 -1.25 14.23 -0.69
C PHE A 344 -1.32 12.72 -0.96
N TYR A 345 -1.73 12.37 -2.17
CA TYR A 345 -1.88 10.98 -2.63
C TYR A 345 -1.32 10.80 -4.03
N ASN A 346 -0.42 9.83 -4.20
CA ASN A 346 -0.14 9.24 -5.51
C ASN A 346 -0.97 7.96 -5.68
N TYR A 347 -1.56 7.79 -6.85
CA TYR A 347 -2.40 6.64 -7.18
C TYR A 347 -2.26 6.27 -8.65
N LYS A 348 -2.59 5.03 -8.97
CA LYS A 348 -2.64 4.51 -10.33
C LYS A 348 -3.81 3.56 -10.51
N TYR A 349 -4.14 3.28 -11.76
CA TYR A 349 -5.17 2.30 -12.09
C TYR A 349 -4.54 1.01 -12.57
N VAL A 350 -5.01 -0.10 -12.03
CA VAL A 350 -4.58 -1.43 -12.42
C VAL A 350 -5.76 -2.29 -12.83
N LEU A 351 -5.58 -3.03 -13.92
CA LEU A 351 -6.56 -3.97 -14.43
C LEU A 351 -6.18 -5.37 -13.98
N LYS A 352 -7.09 -6.02 -13.28
CA LYS A 352 -6.97 -7.42 -12.90
C LYS A 352 -7.85 -8.26 -13.80
N ASN A 353 -7.25 -9.13 -14.55
CA ASN A 353 -7.92 -10.20 -15.26
C ASN A 353 -7.59 -11.58 -14.63
N ASN A 354 -8.09 -12.67 -15.21
CA ASN A 354 -7.89 -14.00 -14.65
C ASN A 354 -6.41 -14.47 -14.57
N ARG A 355 -5.47 -13.76 -15.20
CA ARG A 355 -4.08 -14.21 -15.35
C ARG A 355 -3.06 -13.15 -14.96
N THR A 356 -3.38 -11.88 -15.14
CA THR A 356 -2.42 -10.76 -14.96
C THR A 356 -3.02 -9.63 -14.14
N ILE A 357 -2.13 -8.82 -13.61
CA ILE A 357 -2.43 -7.50 -13.06
C ILE A 357 -1.60 -6.52 -13.88
N ASP A 358 -2.28 -5.70 -14.68
CA ASP A 358 -1.65 -4.80 -15.62
C ASP A 358 -1.89 -3.34 -15.21
N ASP A 359 -0.85 -2.52 -15.28
CA ASP A 359 -0.98 -1.08 -15.12
C ASP A 359 -1.50 -0.47 -16.42
N ILE A 360 -2.68 0.14 -16.38
CA ILE A 360 -3.34 0.70 -17.58
C ILE A 360 -3.30 2.22 -17.65
N SER A 361 -2.85 2.88 -16.58
CA SER A 361 -2.70 4.35 -16.56
C SER A 361 -1.32 4.82 -17.01
N ASN A 362 -0.43 3.89 -17.28
CA ASN A 362 0.98 4.12 -17.44
C ASN A 362 1.37 4.45 -18.87
N PHE A 363 2.31 5.38 -19.01
CA PHE A 363 3.02 5.67 -20.24
C PHE A 363 4.53 5.72 -19.98
N TRP A 364 5.24 4.63 -20.30
CA TRP A 364 6.64 4.41 -19.91
C TRP A 364 7.68 4.64 -21.01
N GLN A 365 7.27 4.93 -22.25
CA GLN A 365 8.20 4.95 -23.40
C GLN A 365 9.26 6.04 -23.36
N THR A 366 9.09 7.06 -22.54
CA THR A 366 9.94 8.26 -22.60
C THR A 366 10.52 8.68 -21.25
N GLU A 367 10.17 7.99 -20.19
CA GLU A 367 10.70 8.29 -18.87
C GLU A 367 12.19 7.95 -18.79
N ASN A 368 13.02 8.93 -18.44
CA ASN A 368 14.47 8.78 -18.31
C ASN A 368 15.01 9.22 -16.95
N GLU A 369 14.15 9.51 -15.98
CA GLU A 369 14.56 9.82 -14.63
C GLU A 369 14.82 8.54 -13.81
N TYR A 370 15.92 8.55 -13.07
CA TYR A 370 16.44 7.38 -12.36
C TYR A 370 16.56 7.66 -10.86
#